data_4ff5de1ac9151202601855f345314c84
#
_entry.id   4ff5de1ac9151202601855f345314c84
#
_cell.length_a   1.000
_cell.length_b   1.000
_cell.length_c   1.000
_cell.angle_alpha   90.00
_cell.angle_beta   90.00
_cell.angle_gamma   90.00
#
_symmetry.space_group_name_H-M   'P 1'
#
loop_
_entity.id
_entity.type
_entity.pdbx_description
1 polymer ?
#
loop_
_entity_poly.entity_id
_entity_poly.type
_entity_poly.pdbx_seq_one_letter_code
_entity_poly.pdbx_strand_id
1 'polypeptide(L)'
;MTVVTMIAGMIPLIIEGGAGANGNRALAIGVTGGMAIGTLALLFVVPAFYIIFQTLHERFQTEPDKPSTKAPMIIVVLALSSVMLSSCGIFKKYTPAEQAQPDTLVTKVSEADWHDFIQDPVLQAHINKALAQNVDYRSRLLAVKEADARLRAAKLGFLPTLAISPAQVGVAGTYTPGSGMSGATLSYQVPLALNWGGEGFGTLTNRKRQADELRAQAEDNLAAAHANLVATIARTYTQLQLLDYQAVILDSTELIWQRVLEMQRALVRNGKAYSPSIGQMETSLINVQIQRKQLLEQIHALELSFCLLLNEEPHDVARSPWTRYTFLTWTLEPIPAAQLSNRADVRAAERNVAAAYYQTNMAKAAFCPALSLSGLIGWTNNGGLVVNPGQLLMNAVLGLAQPIFAGGKLKANLKIAKLEQEEAANRYVETMLRAGSEVNDAIFRCQSAKQQDELYQRLLTTQQESYEGTCELMKKGKASYLEVLTAQENLLNAQLADVTNRYNGLISLIDLYIALGGGAK
;
A
#
# COMPACT_ATOMS: atom_id res chain seq x y z
N MET A 1 35.57 -27.62 -41.14
CA MET A 1 35.09 -27.49 -42.50
C MET A 1 33.54 -27.56 -42.59
N THR A 2 32.87 -28.60 -42.10
CA THR A 2 31.42 -28.81 -42.17
C THR A 2 30.57 -27.67 -41.62
N VAL A 3 30.93 -27.04 -40.49
CA VAL A 3 30.17 -25.95 -39.89
C VAL A 3 30.25 -24.66 -40.72
N VAL A 4 31.42 -24.38 -41.30
CA VAL A 4 31.61 -23.20 -42.18
C VAL A 4 30.80 -23.37 -43.45
N THR A 5 30.73 -24.58 -44.01
CA THR A 5 29.89 -24.87 -45.20
C THR A 5 28.40 -24.79 -44.91
N MET A 6 27.94 -25.21 -43.71
CA MET A 6 26.56 -25.05 -43.28
C MET A 6 26.18 -23.58 -43.06
N ILE A 7 27.05 -22.80 -42.44
CA ILE A 7 26.86 -21.34 -42.28
C ILE A 7 26.79 -20.65 -43.63
N ALA A 8 27.69 -20.99 -44.57
CA ALA A 8 27.68 -20.45 -45.92
C ALA A 8 26.42 -20.83 -46.69
N GLY A 9 25.88 -22.05 -46.48
CA GLY A 9 24.62 -22.52 -47.09
C GLY A 9 23.36 -21.80 -46.57
N MET A 10 23.40 -21.20 -45.41
CA MET A 10 22.31 -20.44 -44.81
C MET A 10 22.28 -18.96 -45.23
N ILE A 11 23.38 -18.42 -45.78
CA ILE A 11 23.48 -17.01 -46.21
C ILE A 11 22.40 -16.65 -47.25
N PRO A 12 22.12 -17.47 -48.30
CA PRO A 12 21.06 -17.14 -49.24
C PRO A 12 19.68 -16.97 -48.61
N LEU A 13 19.34 -17.80 -47.60
CA LEU A 13 18.08 -17.73 -46.85
C LEU A 13 17.95 -16.46 -45.97
N ILE A 14 19.08 -15.85 -45.60
CA ILE A 14 19.10 -14.58 -44.83
C ILE A 14 18.85 -13.39 -45.77
N ILE A 15 19.23 -13.49 -47.03
CA ILE A 15 19.21 -12.39 -48.02
C ILE A 15 17.92 -12.40 -48.86
N GLU A 16 17.22 -13.54 -48.91
CA GLU A 16 16.03 -13.74 -49.73
C GLU A 16 14.86 -12.82 -49.31
N GLY A 17 14.19 -12.18 -50.28
CA GLY A 17 13.06 -11.27 -50.07
C GLY A 17 11.81 -11.81 -50.76
N GLY A 18 10.65 -11.78 -50.08
CA GLY A 18 9.37 -12.20 -50.62
C GLY A 18 8.33 -12.53 -49.54
N ALA A 19 7.10 -12.89 -49.96
CA ALA A 19 6.05 -13.29 -49.03
C ALA A 19 6.44 -14.58 -48.28
N GLY A 20 6.64 -14.50 -46.95
CA GLY A 20 7.12 -15.60 -46.12
C GLY A 20 8.59 -15.52 -45.74
N ALA A 21 9.36 -14.61 -46.33
CA ALA A 21 10.82 -14.44 -46.06
C ALA A 21 11.16 -14.12 -44.59
N ASN A 22 10.27 -13.45 -43.88
CA ASN A 22 10.54 -13.07 -42.47
C ASN A 22 10.65 -14.27 -41.52
N GLY A 23 9.88 -15.33 -41.74
CA GLY A 23 9.95 -16.56 -40.93
C GLY A 23 11.25 -17.34 -41.20
N ASN A 24 11.59 -17.52 -42.49
CA ASN A 24 12.79 -18.22 -42.93
C ASN A 24 14.07 -17.46 -42.53
N ARG A 25 14.04 -16.13 -42.59
CA ARG A 25 15.14 -15.25 -42.17
C ARG A 25 15.41 -15.32 -40.65
N ALA A 26 14.35 -15.29 -39.82
CA ALA A 26 14.48 -15.43 -38.37
C ALA A 26 15.06 -16.79 -37.98
N LEU A 27 14.63 -17.86 -38.65
CA LEU A 27 15.13 -19.21 -38.42
C LEU A 27 16.59 -19.36 -38.89
N ALA A 28 16.93 -18.83 -40.07
CA ALA A 28 18.30 -18.88 -40.61
C ALA A 28 19.28 -18.06 -39.73
N ILE A 29 18.90 -16.89 -39.23
CA ILE A 29 19.71 -16.09 -38.32
C ILE A 29 19.90 -16.81 -36.96
N GLY A 30 18.85 -17.41 -36.41
CA GLY A 30 18.93 -18.18 -35.15
C GLY A 30 19.85 -19.38 -35.25
N VAL A 31 19.73 -20.16 -36.33
CA VAL A 31 20.55 -21.35 -36.59
C VAL A 31 22.02 -20.95 -36.86
N THR A 32 22.26 -19.95 -37.69
CA THR A 32 23.62 -19.46 -38.02
C THR A 32 24.33 -18.89 -36.82
N GLY A 33 23.61 -18.07 -36.00
CA GLY A 33 24.14 -17.51 -34.76
C GLY A 33 24.46 -18.59 -33.71
N GLY A 34 23.56 -19.56 -33.52
CA GLY A 34 23.76 -20.70 -32.63
C GLY A 34 24.94 -21.57 -33.05
N MET A 35 25.08 -21.86 -34.35
CA MET A 35 26.22 -22.63 -34.87
C MET A 35 27.56 -21.89 -34.73
N ALA A 36 27.60 -20.58 -35.03
CA ALA A 36 28.82 -19.78 -34.92
C ALA A 36 29.32 -19.72 -33.46
N ILE A 37 28.42 -19.36 -32.53
CA ILE A 37 28.73 -19.26 -31.09
C ILE A 37 29.05 -20.64 -30.51
N GLY A 38 28.27 -21.68 -30.86
CA GLY A 38 28.47 -23.05 -30.41
C GLY A 38 29.82 -23.62 -30.90
N THR A 39 30.24 -23.31 -32.12
CA THR A 39 31.54 -23.78 -32.66
C THR A 39 32.71 -23.06 -32.01
N LEU A 40 32.62 -21.75 -31.77
CA LEU A 40 33.62 -21.01 -31.03
C LEU A 40 33.72 -21.52 -29.57
N ALA A 41 32.60 -21.76 -28.93
CA ALA A 41 32.58 -22.33 -27.58
C ALA A 41 33.24 -23.73 -27.54
N LEU A 42 32.92 -24.63 -28.50
CA LEU A 42 33.56 -25.95 -28.62
C LEU A 42 35.06 -25.85 -28.89
N LEU A 43 35.51 -24.91 -29.70
CA LEU A 43 36.91 -24.75 -30.05
C LEU A 43 37.79 -24.31 -28.89
N PHE A 44 37.24 -23.56 -27.94
CA PHE A 44 37.98 -23.08 -26.76
C PHE A 44 37.66 -23.90 -25.49
N VAL A 45 36.42 -24.34 -25.31
CA VAL A 45 35.98 -25.01 -24.10
C VAL A 45 36.45 -26.48 -24.07
N VAL A 46 36.37 -27.19 -25.20
CA VAL A 46 36.79 -28.62 -25.24
C VAL A 46 38.30 -28.79 -25.02
N PRO A 47 39.21 -28.04 -25.66
CA PRO A 47 40.64 -28.12 -25.34
C PRO A 47 40.94 -27.69 -23.91
N ALA A 48 40.26 -26.68 -23.38
CA ALA A 48 40.43 -26.26 -21.99
C ALA A 48 40.02 -27.36 -21.00
N PHE A 49 38.89 -28.01 -21.23
CA PHE A 49 38.48 -29.18 -20.44
C PHE A 49 39.44 -30.36 -20.60
N TYR A 50 39.90 -30.64 -21.84
CA TYR A 50 40.86 -31.71 -22.09
C TYR A 50 42.18 -31.47 -21.31
N ILE A 51 42.72 -30.25 -21.35
CA ILE A 51 43.93 -29.89 -20.59
C ILE A 51 43.69 -30.04 -19.09
N ILE A 52 42.51 -29.62 -18.59
CA ILE A 52 42.14 -29.73 -17.18
C ILE A 52 42.05 -31.20 -16.76
N PHE A 53 41.37 -32.04 -17.55
CA PHE A 53 41.24 -33.48 -17.25
C PHE A 53 42.56 -34.23 -17.39
N GLN A 54 43.39 -33.89 -18.36
CA GLN A 54 44.71 -34.51 -18.54
C GLN A 54 45.67 -34.11 -17.43
N THR A 55 45.66 -32.84 -17.03
CA THR A 55 46.44 -32.37 -15.86
C THR A 55 45.98 -33.01 -14.56
N LEU A 56 44.66 -33.26 -14.43
CA LEU A 56 44.10 -34.02 -13.30
C LEU A 56 44.55 -35.50 -13.34
N HIS A 57 44.49 -36.15 -14.51
CA HIS A 57 44.86 -37.54 -14.69
C HIS A 57 46.36 -37.76 -14.43
N GLU A 58 47.21 -36.89 -14.92
CA GLU A 58 48.68 -36.93 -14.67
C GLU A 58 49.03 -36.67 -13.20
N ARG A 59 48.21 -35.89 -12.46
CA ARG A 59 48.37 -35.68 -11.00
C ARG A 59 47.99 -36.88 -10.15
N PHE A 60 47.13 -37.77 -10.64
CA PHE A 60 46.76 -39.00 -9.93
C PHE A 60 47.72 -40.18 -10.19
N GLN A 61 48.67 -40.07 -11.14
CA GLN A 61 49.58 -41.11 -11.51
C GLN A 61 51.04 -40.87 -11.12
N THR A 62 51.42 -39.78 -10.47
CA THR A 62 52.78 -39.46 -10.14
C THR A 62 53.05 -39.59 -8.64
N GLU A 63 54.17 -40.33 -8.33
CA GLU A 63 54.70 -40.64 -7.01
C GLU A 63 54.95 -39.42 -6.07
N PRO A 64 55.12 -39.67 -4.75
CA PRO A 64 55.16 -38.63 -3.75
C PRO A 64 56.50 -37.93 -3.68
N ASP A 65 56.62 -36.71 -4.16
CA ASP A 65 57.56 -35.72 -3.63
C ASP A 65 57.57 -34.43 -4.51
N LYS A 66 56.79 -33.43 -4.12
CA LYS A 66 57.10 -32.00 -4.24
C LYS A 66 55.91 -31.12 -3.74
N PRO A 67 56.16 -29.94 -3.15
CA PRO A 67 55.13 -29.16 -2.49
C PRO A 67 54.10 -28.58 -3.47
N SER A 68 52.82 -28.84 -3.22
CA SER A 68 51.71 -28.51 -4.12
C SER A 68 51.32 -27.05 -4.06
N THR A 69 51.41 -26.35 -5.16
CA THR A 69 50.72 -25.08 -5.44
C THR A 69 49.23 -25.36 -5.74
N LYS A 70 48.38 -25.40 -4.71
CA LYS A 70 46.93 -25.60 -4.84
C LYS A 70 46.15 -24.32 -5.25
N ALA A 71 46.83 -23.26 -5.65
CA ALA A 71 46.22 -21.95 -5.92
C ALA A 71 45.46 -21.77 -7.25
N PRO A 72 45.85 -22.37 -8.42
CA PRO A 72 45.19 -21.97 -9.67
C PRO A 72 43.79 -22.53 -9.90
N MET A 73 43.47 -23.70 -9.32
CA MET A 73 42.17 -24.35 -9.55
C MET A 73 41.02 -23.65 -8.80
N ILE A 74 41.29 -23.16 -7.59
CA ILE A 74 40.30 -22.36 -6.82
C ILE A 74 40.07 -21.02 -7.50
N ILE A 75 41.09 -20.39 -8.07
CA ILE A 75 40.99 -19.12 -8.78
C ILE A 75 40.19 -19.26 -10.09
N VAL A 76 40.37 -20.37 -10.84
CA VAL A 76 39.63 -20.66 -12.07
C VAL A 76 38.15 -20.96 -11.76
N VAL A 77 37.86 -21.72 -10.72
CA VAL A 77 36.47 -21.97 -10.27
C VAL A 77 35.82 -20.69 -9.76
N LEU A 78 36.55 -19.87 -9.02
CA LEU A 78 36.09 -18.55 -8.58
C LEU A 78 35.90 -17.57 -9.76
N ALA A 79 36.79 -17.60 -10.77
CA ALA A 79 36.67 -16.77 -11.96
C ALA A 79 35.47 -17.20 -12.85
N LEU A 80 35.25 -18.51 -13.05
CA LEU A 80 34.08 -19.03 -13.75
C LEU A 80 32.77 -18.72 -12.98
N SER A 81 32.79 -18.85 -11.66
CA SER A 81 31.64 -18.50 -10.84
C SER A 81 31.33 -16.99 -10.87
N SER A 82 32.35 -16.13 -10.93
CA SER A 82 32.16 -14.67 -11.04
C SER A 82 31.58 -14.23 -12.39
N VAL A 83 31.94 -14.90 -13.49
CA VAL A 83 31.39 -14.66 -14.83
C VAL A 83 29.94 -15.15 -14.93
N MET A 84 29.59 -16.26 -14.32
CA MET A 84 28.20 -16.73 -14.20
C MET A 84 27.34 -15.81 -13.30
N LEU A 85 27.92 -15.23 -12.26
CA LEU A 85 27.24 -14.32 -11.33
C LEU A 85 26.97 -12.94 -11.96
N SER A 86 27.83 -12.45 -12.84
CA SER A 86 27.64 -11.15 -13.53
C SER A 86 26.58 -11.21 -14.63
N SER A 87 26.25 -12.38 -15.16
CA SER A 87 25.24 -12.58 -16.19
C SER A 87 23.79 -12.62 -15.66
N CYS A 88 23.59 -12.84 -14.36
CA CYS A 88 22.24 -12.91 -13.79
C CYS A 88 21.81 -11.55 -13.27
N GLY A 89 20.82 -10.90 -13.87
CA GLY A 89 20.19 -9.66 -13.41
C GLY A 89 19.49 -9.75 -12.04
N ILE A 90 19.70 -10.86 -11.30
CA ILE A 90 19.15 -11.16 -9.97
C ILE A 90 19.59 -10.15 -8.91
N PHE A 91 20.78 -9.58 -9.06
CA PHE A 91 21.34 -8.59 -8.11
C PHE A 91 21.00 -7.15 -8.45
N LYS A 92 20.31 -6.91 -9.59
CA LYS A 92 19.91 -5.56 -10.00
C LYS A 92 18.94 -4.98 -8.98
N LYS A 93 19.16 -3.72 -8.59
CA LYS A 93 18.21 -2.99 -7.74
C LYS A 93 17.01 -2.55 -8.57
N TYR A 94 15.88 -2.45 -7.92
CA TYR A 94 14.72 -1.78 -8.50
C TYR A 94 15.08 -0.32 -8.76
N THR A 95 14.70 0.17 -9.92
CA THR A 95 14.83 1.58 -10.28
C THR A 95 13.42 2.09 -10.49
N PRO A 96 12.95 3.04 -9.68
CA PRO A 96 11.66 3.68 -9.88
C PRO A 96 11.51 4.22 -11.30
N ALA A 97 10.27 4.33 -11.78
CA ALA A 97 10.00 5.06 -13.00
C ALA A 97 10.41 6.53 -12.80
N GLU A 98 10.88 7.18 -13.86
CA GLU A 98 11.25 8.61 -13.81
C GLU A 98 10.02 9.43 -13.43
N GLN A 99 10.07 10.06 -12.26
CA GLN A 99 8.96 10.83 -11.71
C GLN A 99 9.07 12.27 -12.23
N ALA A 100 7.94 12.85 -12.67
CA ALA A 100 7.87 14.27 -12.95
C ALA A 100 8.10 15.06 -11.65
N GLN A 101 8.82 16.19 -11.73
CA GLN A 101 9.01 17.04 -10.56
C GLN A 101 7.65 17.59 -10.11
N PRO A 102 7.31 17.52 -8.81
CA PRO A 102 6.06 18.04 -8.29
C PRO A 102 6.00 19.56 -8.45
N ASP A 103 4.81 20.10 -8.71
CA ASP A 103 4.59 21.55 -8.72
C ASP A 103 4.93 22.16 -7.35
N THR A 104 5.35 23.42 -7.36
CA THR A 104 5.68 24.17 -6.14
C THR A 104 4.49 24.25 -5.17
N LEU A 105 3.26 24.30 -5.68
CA LEU A 105 2.05 24.28 -4.84
C LEU A 105 1.85 22.93 -4.18
N VAL A 106 1.96 21.82 -4.93
CA VAL A 106 1.86 20.45 -4.40
C VAL A 106 2.89 20.25 -3.29
N THR A 107 4.12 20.69 -3.50
CA THR A 107 5.19 20.60 -2.51
C THR A 107 4.86 21.39 -1.25
N LYS A 108 4.38 22.64 -1.38
CA LYS A 108 4.01 23.49 -0.23
C LYS A 108 2.87 22.87 0.60
N VAL A 109 1.84 22.34 -0.05
CA VAL A 109 0.68 21.76 0.65
C VAL A 109 1.04 20.42 1.28
N SER A 110 1.82 19.57 0.59
CA SER A 110 2.23 18.27 1.14
C SER A 110 3.20 18.40 2.32
N GLU A 111 3.91 19.52 2.44
CA GLU A 111 4.83 19.83 3.55
C GLU A 111 4.16 20.60 4.69
N ALA A 112 2.98 21.19 4.46
CA ALA A 112 2.24 21.94 5.46
C ALA A 112 1.73 21.02 6.58
N ASP A 113 1.95 21.44 7.83
CA ASP A 113 1.37 20.76 8.99
C ASP A 113 -0.16 20.97 8.99
N TRP A 114 -0.92 19.93 9.34
CA TRP A 114 -2.36 20.04 9.47
C TRP A 114 -2.79 21.06 10.54
N HIS A 115 -1.94 21.34 11.54
CA HIS A 115 -2.18 22.38 12.54
C HIS A 115 -2.25 23.79 11.93
N ASP A 116 -1.48 24.04 10.87
CA ASP A 116 -1.51 25.33 10.16
C ASP A 116 -2.77 25.46 9.30
N PHE A 117 -3.27 24.33 8.78
CA PHE A 117 -4.45 24.28 7.94
C PHE A 117 -5.74 24.36 8.76
N ILE A 118 -5.79 23.69 9.90
CA ILE A 118 -6.95 23.62 10.81
C ILE A 118 -6.70 24.57 11.99
N GLN A 119 -7.38 25.70 12.02
CA GLN A 119 -7.16 26.73 13.06
C GLN A 119 -8.07 26.60 14.28
N ASP A 120 -9.12 25.76 14.23
CA ASP A 120 -10.03 25.54 15.36
C ASP A 120 -9.35 24.73 16.48
N PRO A 121 -9.11 25.30 17.68
CA PRO A 121 -8.40 24.62 18.76
C PRO A 121 -9.18 23.42 19.31
N VAL A 122 -10.51 23.43 19.25
CA VAL A 122 -11.35 22.31 19.70
C VAL A 122 -11.20 21.14 18.74
N LEU A 123 -11.23 21.40 17.44
CA LEU A 123 -10.99 20.39 16.42
C LEU A 123 -9.57 19.82 16.51
N GLN A 124 -8.54 20.68 16.71
CA GLN A 124 -7.16 20.22 16.91
C GLN A 124 -7.04 19.28 18.12
N ALA A 125 -7.72 19.60 19.23
CA ALA A 125 -7.74 18.74 20.41
C ALA A 125 -8.35 17.36 20.10
N HIS A 126 -9.45 17.31 19.36
CA HIS A 126 -10.09 16.06 18.94
C HIS A 126 -9.19 15.24 18.00
N ILE A 127 -8.51 15.87 17.05
CA ILE A 127 -7.58 15.21 16.14
C ILE A 127 -6.42 14.59 16.93
N ASN A 128 -5.79 15.36 17.83
CA ASN A 128 -4.70 14.86 18.66
C ASN A 128 -5.15 13.67 19.54
N LYS A 129 -6.36 13.71 20.07
CA LYS A 129 -6.94 12.62 20.85
C LYS A 129 -7.19 11.39 19.99
N ALA A 130 -7.75 11.56 18.80
CA ALA A 130 -7.94 10.46 17.85
C ALA A 130 -6.62 9.80 17.45
N LEU A 131 -5.59 10.57 17.12
CA LEU A 131 -4.25 10.06 16.79
C LEU A 131 -3.64 9.25 17.93
N ALA A 132 -3.94 9.61 19.19
CA ALA A 132 -3.46 8.87 20.36
C ALA A 132 -4.24 7.58 20.64
N GLN A 133 -5.54 7.54 20.37
CA GLN A 133 -6.45 6.50 20.87
C GLN A 133 -7.12 5.66 19.79
N ASN A 134 -7.21 6.12 18.54
CA ASN A 134 -7.90 5.40 17.48
C ASN A 134 -7.31 4.01 17.22
N VAL A 135 -8.18 3.01 17.20
CA VAL A 135 -7.79 1.59 17.10
C VAL A 135 -7.20 1.25 15.73
N ASP A 136 -7.77 1.78 14.65
CA ASP A 136 -7.29 1.52 13.29
C ASP A 136 -5.91 2.14 13.06
N TYR A 137 -5.71 3.37 13.52
CA TYR A 137 -4.40 4.03 13.45
C TYR A 137 -3.35 3.28 14.27
N ARG A 138 -3.68 2.83 15.48
CA ARG A 138 -2.79 1.99 16.29
C ARG A 138 -2.47 0.66 15.63
N SER A 139 -3.43 0.06 14.93
CA SER A 139 -3.21 -1.18 14.17
C SER A 139 -2.20 -0.96 13.03
N ARG A 140 -2.24 0.20 12.34
CA ARG A 140 -1.23 0.56 11.32
C ARG A 140 0.15 0.78 11.95
N LEU A 141 0.23 1.38 13.13
CA LEU A 141 1.49 1.52 13.87
C LEU A 141 2.09 0.14 14.24
N LEU A 142 1.25 -0.81 14.65
CA LEU A 142 1.69 -2.18 14.93
C LEU A 142 2.16 -2.90 13.66
N ALA A 143 1.51 -2.65 12.52
CA ALA A 143 1.95 -3.21 11.22
C ALA A 143 3.35 -2.74 10.81
N VAL A 144 3.72 -1.49 11.13
CA VAL A 144 5.11 -1.00 10.94
C VAL A 144 6.09 -1.78 11.82
N LYS A 145 5.76 -1.97 13.10
CA LYS A 145 6.61 -2.74 14.03
C LYS A 145 6.74 -4.22 13.59
N GLU A 146 5.68 -4.79 13.05
CA GLU A 146 5.71 -6.13 12.47
C GLU A 146 6.63 -6.20 11.24
N ALA A 147 6.55 -5.21 10.35
CA ALA A 147 7.44 -5.12 9.19
C ALA A 147 8.91 -4.93 9.61
N ASP A 148 9.19 -4.14 10.66
CA ASP A 148 10.53 -4.04 11.25
C ASP A 148 11.05 -5.38 11.78
N ALA A 149 10.20 -6.17 12.44
CA ALA A 149 10.57 -7.50 12.93
C ALA A 149 10.87 -8.46 11.76
N ARG A 150 10.06 -8.43 10.69
CA ARG A 150 10.31 -9.21 9.47
C ARG A 150 11.62 -8.80 8.78
N LEU A 151 11.93 -7.50 8.72
CA LEU A 151 13.19 -7.00 8.19
C LEU A 151 14.38 -7.49 9.03
N ARG A 152 14.27 -7.45 10.36
CA ARG A 152 15.32 -8.01 11.26
C ARG A 152 15.51 -9.51 11.01
N ALA A 153 14.42 -10.26 10.88
CA ALA A 153 14.50 -11.69 10.55
C ALA A 153 15.17 -11.93 9.18
N ALA A 154 14.86 -11.11 8.16
CA ALA A 154 15.51 -11.20 6.85
C ALA A 154 17.01 -10.85 6.91
N LYS A 155 17.41 -9.89 7.77
CA LYS A 155 18.83 -9.57 8.02
C LYS A 155 19.55 -10.69 8.76
N LEU A 156 18.92 -11.28 9.77
CA LEU A 156 19.47 -12.40 10.54
C LEU A 156 19.55 -13.69 9.72
N GLY A 157 18.77 -13.82 8.64
CA GLY A 157 18.85 -14.93 7.70
C GLY A 157 20.22 -15.10 7.01
N PHE A 158 21.09 -14.08 7.07
CA PHE A 158 22.50 -14.20 6.63
C PHE A 158 23.40 -14.91 7.65
N LEU A 159 22.95 -15.07 8.89
CA LEU A 159 23.71 -15.73 9.95
C LEU A 159 23.43 -17.24 9.94
N PRO A 160 24.40 -18.07 10.39
CA PRO A 160 24.15 -19.48 10.58
C PRO A 160 23.11 -19.71 11.69
N THR A 161 22.30 -20.74 11.51
CA THR A 161 21.42 -21.25 12.55
C THR A 161 22.14 -22.32 13.37
N LEU A 162 21.96 -22.25 14.68
CA LEU A 162 22.49 -23.22 15.62
C LEU A 162 21.32 -23.90 16.33
N ALA A 163 21.28 -25.22 16.27
CA ALA A 163 20.23 -26.01 16.90
C ALA A 163 20.80 -27.25 17.56
N ILE A 164 20.25 -27.60 18.70
CA ILE A 164 20.48 -28.94 19.24
C ILE A 164 19.67 -29.89 18.36
N SER A 165 20.35 -30.75 17.60
CA SER A 165 19.69 -31.79 16.83
C SER A 165 19.11 -32.83 17.79
N PRO A 166 17.99 -33.51 17.45
CA PRO A 166 17.42 -34.50 18.33
C PRO A 166 18.48 -35.53 18.77
N ALA A 167 18.60 -35.74 20.06
CA ALA A 167 19.43 -36.81 20.58
C ALA A 167 18.93 -38.13 20.01
N GLN A 168 19.82 -38.85 19.31
CA GLN A 168 19.47 -40.14 18.74
C GLN A 168 20.01 -41.24 19.64
N VAL A 169 19.11 -42.10 20.05
CA VAL A 169 19.51 -43.37 20.71
C VAL A 169 19.11 -44.49 19.76
N GLY A 170 20.12 -45.17 19.25
CA GLY A 170 19.92 -46.28 18.33
C GLY A 170 20.34 -47.58 18.96
N VAL A 171 19.57 -48.63 18.74
CA VAL A 171 19.98 -50.00 19.04
C VAL A 171 20.17 -50.71 17.73
N ALA A 172 21.39 -51.11 17.45
CA ALA A 172 21.72 -51.90 16.27
C ALA A 172 22.15 -53.30 16.70
N GLY A 173 21.66 -54.31 16.03
CA GLY A 173 22.02 -55.69 16.25
C GLY A 173 21.68 -56.55 15.04
N THR A 174 22.34 -57.65 14.86
CA THR A 174 22.07 -58.59 13.77
C THR A 174 21.10 -59.65 14.26
N TYR A 175 19.94 -59.72 13.63
CA TYR A 175 18.95 -60.79 13.93
C TYR A 175 19.25 -61.98 13.03
N THR A 176 19.55 -63.16 13.65
CA THR A 176 19.70 -64.44 12.94
C THR A 176 18.50 -65.33 13.30
N PRO A 177 17.72 -65.81 12.31
CA PRO A 177 16.61 -66.73 12.60
C PRO A 177 17.13 -67.98 13.32
N GLY A 178 16.56 -68.27 14.50
CA GLY A 178 16.93 -69.41 15.36
C GLY A 178 17.97 -69.12 16.44
N SER A 179 18.72 -68.04 16.38
CA SER A 179 19.75 -67.66 17.37
C SER A 179 19.46 -66.35 18.10
N GLY A 180 18.39 -65.62 17.68
CA GLY A 180 18.01 -64.36 18.29
C GLY A 180 18.91 -63.18 17.82
N MET A 181 18.88 -62.11 18.59
CA MET A 181 19.60 -60.86 18.31
C MET A 181 21.00 -60.94 18.92
N SER A 182 22.02 -60.96 18.09
CA SER A 182 23.44 -60.97 18.52
C SER A 182 24.11 -59.63 18.19
N GLY A 183 25.07 -59.19 19.03
CA GLY A 183 25.84 -57.98 18.83
C GLY A 183 25.06 -56.69 19.00
N ALA A 184 24.06 -56.70 19.91
CA ALA A 184 23.30 -55.49 20.18
C ALA A 184 24.24 -54.38 20.70
N THR A 185 24.29 -53.26 19.96
CA THR A 185 25.04 -52.07 20.34
C THR A 185 24.09 -50.93 20.57
N LEU A 186 24.23 -50.25 21.70
CA LEU A 186 23.52 -49.02 22.02
C LEU A 186 24.38 -47.86 21.56
N SER A 187 23.88 -47.06 20.63
CA SER A 187 24.50 -45.82 20.20
C SER A 187 23.71 -44.62 20.67
N TYR A 188 24.36 -43.58 21.15
CA TYR A 188 23.74 -42.31 21.40
C TYR A 188 24.50 -41.18 20.70
N GLN A 189 23.80 -40.15 20.30
CA GLN A 189 24.37 -38.94 19.75
C GLN A 189 23.58 -37.72 20.29
N VAL A 190 24.33 -36.73 20.77
CA VAL A 190 23.77 -35.44 21.19
C VAL A 190 24.48 -34.37 20.38
N PRO A 191 24.03 -34.11 19.14
CA PRO A 191 24.73 -33.21 18.26
C PRO A 191 24.19 -31.78 18.35
N LEU A 192 25.10 -30.81 18.31
CA LEU A 192 24.82 -29.41 18.03
C LEU A 192 25.01 -29.21 16.53
N ALA A 193 23.94 -28.89 15.82
CA ALA A 193 23.93 -28.68 14.37
C ALA A 193 24.04 -27.19 14.04
N LEU A 194 25.01 -26.84 13.23
CA LEU A 194 25.16 -25.52 12.61
C LEU A 194 24.76 -25.64 11.15
N ASN A 195 23.82 -24.81 10.72
CA ASN A 195 23.39 -24.74 9.32
C ASN A 195 23.49 -23.31 8.81
N TRP A 196 24.14 -23.13 7.67
CA TRP A 196 24.29 -21.86 7.00
C TRP A 196 24.11 -22.00 5.50
N GLY A 197 23.29 -21.11 4.92
CA GLY A 197 23.00 -21.14 3.48
C GLY A 197 21.89 -22.13 3.12
N GLY A 198 22.03 -22.78 1.98
CA GLY A 198 21.03 -23.72 1.45
C GLY A 198 19.99 -23.07 0.54
N GLU A 199 20.05 -21.76 0.34
CA GLU A 199 19.23 -21.04 -0.64
C GLU A 199 20.06 -20.62 -1.87
N GLY A 200 19.41 -20.50 -3.03
CA GLY A 200 20.07 -20.06 -4.26
C GLY A 200 20.74 -18.69 -4.14
N PHE A 201 21.83 -18.49 -4.87
CA PHE A 201 22.57 -17.24 -4.86
C PHE A 201 21.67 -16.03 -5.13
N GLY A 202 21.70 -15.04 -4.25
CA GLY A 202 20.89 -13.81 -4.34
C GLY A 202 19.52 -13.88 -3.69
N THR A 203 19.01 -15.04 -3.26
CA THR A 203 17.71 -15.16 -2.58
C THR A 203 17.68 -14.36 -1.28
N LEU A 204 18.65 -14.52 -0.40
CA LEU A 204 18.74 -13.78 0.87
C LEU A 204 18.85 -12.27 0.65
N THR A 205 19.65 -11.85 -0.34
CA THR A 205 19.80 -10.43 -0.68
C THR A 205 18.48 -9.83 -1.16
N ASN A 206 17.75 -10.53 -2.04
CA ASN A 206 16.46 -10.06 -2.53
C ASN A 206 15.38 -10.14 -1.47
N ARG A 207 15.39 -11.15 -0.57
CA ARG A 207 14.51 -11.24 0.60
C ARG A 207 14.69 -10.06 1.54
N LYS A 208 15.95 -9.68 1.83
CA LYS A 208 16.23 -8.48 2.62
C LYS A 208 15.70 -7.22 1.93
N ARG A 209 15.96 -7.04 0.62
CA ARG A 209 15.49 -5.87 -0.14
C ARG A 209 13.98 -5.82 -0.20
N GLN A 210 13.32 -6.96 -0.40
CA GLN A 210 11.86 -7.06 -0.33
C GLN A 210 11.34 -6.63 1.03
N ALA A 211 11.95 -7.10 2.12
CA ALA A 211 11.55 -6.73 3.47
C ALA A 211 11.80 -5.23 3.76
N ASP A 212 12.87 -4.63 3.22
CA ASP A 212 13.12 -3.20 3.30
C ASP A 212 11.99 -2.41 2.61
N GLU A 213 11.56 -2.82 1.40
CA GLU A 213 10.45 -2.15 0.68
C GLU A 213 9.10 -2.35 1.37
N LEU A 214 8.82 -3.55 1.90
CA LEU A 214 7.59 -3.81 2.65
C LEU A 214 7.53 -3.01 3.96
N ARG A 215 8.68 -2.78 4.62
CA ARG A 215 8.76 -1.89 5.77
C ARG A 215 8.46 -0.45 5.36
N ALA A 216 9.09 0.06 4.30
CA ALA A 216 8.83 1.39 3.77
C ALA A 216 7.36 1.54 3.33
N GLN A 217 6.77 0.51 2.72
CA GLN A 217 5.34 0.47 2.39
C GLN A 217 4.46 0.60 3.63
N ALA A 218 4.81 -0.10 4.72
CA ALA A 218 4.05 -0.01 5.97
C ALA A 218 4.12 1.41 6.58
N GLU A 219 5.27 2.09 6.48
CA GLU A 219 5.42 3.49 6.90
C GLU A 219 4.58 4.44 6.04
N ASP A 220 4.61 4.28 4.72
CA ASP A 220 3.77 5.06 3.80
C ASP A 220 2.28 4.80 4.04
N ASN A 221 1.87 3.56 4.32
CA ASN A 221 0.50 3.21 4.71
C ASN A 221 0.09 3.85 6.05
N LEU A 222 1.01 3.96 7.01
CA LEU A 222 0.77 4.65 8.27
C LEU A 222 0.57 6.15 8.03
N ALA A 223 1.39 6.78 7.19
CA ALA A 223 1.26 8.18 6.82
C ALA A 223 -0.08 8.46 6.09
N ALA A 224 -0.48 7.58 5.18
CA ALA A 224 -1.80 7.66 4.54
C ALA A 224 -2.95 7.51 5.54
N ALA A 225 -2.82 6.60 6.51
CA ALA A 225 -3.83 6.43 7.56
C ALA A 225 -3.90 7.63 8.50
N HIS A 226 -2.77 8.28 8.81
CA HIS A 226 -2.72 9.53 9.56
C HIS A 226 -3.53 10.62 8.85
N ALA A 227 -3.21 10.89 7.58
CA ALA A 227 -3.92 11.89 6.77
C ALA A 227 -5.43 11.61 6.69
N ASN A 228 -5.81 10.35 6.43
CA ASN A 228 -7.21 9.94 6.35
C ASN A 228 -7.96 10.10 7.68
N LEU A 229 -7.31 9.82 8.81
CA LEU A 229 -7.93 9.99 10.14
C LEU A 229 -8.16 11.48 10.42
N VAL A 230 -7.14 12.33 10.19
CA VAL A 230 -7.27 13.80 10.30
C VAL A 230 -8.44 14.31 9.47
N ALA A 231 -8.51 13.91 8.19
CA ALA A 231 -9.60 14.31 7.30
C ALA A 231 -10.97 13.81 7.79
N THR A 232 -11.07 12.57 8.24
CA THR A 232 -12.34 12.00 8.70
C THR A 232 -12.85 12.71 9.94
N ILE A 233 -11.98 13.01 10.91
CA ILE A 233 -12.33 13.79 12.10
C ILE A 233 -12.77 15.20 11.69
N ALA A 234 -12.00 15.87 10.82
CA ALA A 234 -12.33 17.21 10.35
C ALA A 234 -13.69 17.27 9.62
N ARG A 235 -13.96 16.30 8.72
CA ARG A 235 -15.25 16.22 8.00
C ARG A 235 -16.42 15.99 8.96
N THR A 236 -16.29 15.02 9.86
CA THR A 236 -17.37 14.67 10.80
C THR A 236 -17.65 15.82 11.77
N TYR A 237 -16.60 16.49 12.26
CA TYR A 237 -16.72 17.66 13.11
C TYR A 237 -17.41 18.83 12.39
N THR A 238 -16.98 19.15 11.17
CA THR A 238 -17.59 20.20 10.36
C THR A 238 -19.05 19.88 10.03
N GLN A 239 -19.37 18.61 9.84
CA GLN A 239 -20.76 18.17 9.64
C GLN A 239 -21.62 18.36 10.90
N LEU A 240 -21.09 18.09 12.08
CA LEU A 240 -21.77 18.39 13.34
C LEU A 240 -22.05 19.90 13.48
N GLN A 241 -21.04 20.75 13.18
CA GLN A 241 -21.24 22.20 13.20
C GLN A 241 -22.31 22.66 12.21
N LEU A 242 -22.37 22.06 11.00
CA LEU A 242 -23.43 22.32 10.02
C LEU A 242 -24.81 22.01 10.60
N LEU A 243 -24.98 20.82 11.17
CA LEU A 243 -26.28 20.38 11.71
C LEU A 243 -26.72 21.25 12.90
N ASP A 244 -25.80 21.65 13.77
CA ASP A 244 -26.11 22.59 14.86
C ASP A 244 -26.60 23.93 14.33
N TYR A 245 -25.96 24.47 13.28
CA TYR A 245 -26.39 25.74 12.70
C TYR A 245 -27.72 25.61 11.99
N GLN A 246 -28.00 24.50 11.34
CA GLN A 246 -29.31 24.19 10.78
C GLN A 246 -30.38 24.09 11.88
N ALA A 247 -30.06 23.54 13.05
CA ALA A 247 -30.96 23.50 14.20
C ALA A 247 -31.29 24.91 14.69
N VAL A 248 -30.32 25.81 14.76
CA VAL A 248 -30.56 27.23 15.11
C VAL A 248 -31.49 27.93 14.12
N ILE A 249 -31.35 27.67 12.82
CA ILE A 249 -32.26 28.20 11.79
C ILE A 249 -33.69 27.68 11.99
N LEU A 250 -33.85 26.38 12.23
CA LEU A 250 -35.14 25.76 12.46
C LEU A 250 -35.78 26.26 13.75
N ASP A 251 -35.03 26.41 14.84
CA ASP A 251 -35.52 26.98 16.12
C ASP A 251 -36.02 28.42 15.93
N SER A 252 -35.27 29.23 15.19
CA SER A 252 -35.68 30.60 14.86
C SER A 252 -36.96 30.63 14.02
N THR A 253 -37.04 29.71 13.05
CA THR A 253 -38.22 29.57 12.18
C THR A 253 -39.44 29.09 12.97
N GLU A 254 -39.28 28.13 13.88
CA GLU A 254 -40.34 27.66 14.77
C GLU A 254 -40.93 28.81 15.61
N LEU A 255 -40.07 29.64 16.21
CA LEU A 255 -40.51 30.82 16.97
C LEU A 255 -41.27 31.85 16.12
N ILE A 256 -40.84 32.06 14.89
CA ILE A 256 -41.53 32.94 13.94
C ILE A 256 -42.93 32.38 13.65
N TRP A 257 -43.02 31.09 13.31
CA TRP A 257 -44.29 30.43 13.02
C TRP A 257 -45.27 30.44 14.20
N GLN A 258 -44.79 30.21 15.42
CA GLN A 258 -45.60 30.27 16.62
C GLN A 258 -46.25 31.68 16.78
N ARG A 259 -45.45 32.76 16.59
CA ARG A 259 -45.95 34.14 16.67
C ARG A 259 -46.95 34.46 15.57
N VAL A 260 -46.65 34.01 14.34
CA VAL A 260 -47.57 34.24 13.19
C VAL A 260 -48.87 33.48 13.39
N LEU A 261 -48.83 32.26 13.92
CA LEU A 261 -50.03 31.47 14.24
C LEU A 261 -50.90 32.14 15.31
N GLU A 262 -50.27 32.66 16.39
CA GLU A 262 -50.99 33.41 17.42
C GLU A 262 -51.68 34.65 16.84
N MET A 263 -50.99 35.40 15.99
CA MET A 263 -51.54 36.57 15.32
C MET A 263 -52.74 36.18 14.40
N GLN A 264 -52.60 35.08 13.64
CA GLN A 264 -53.64 34.57 12.77
C GLN A 264 -54.88 34.10 13.56
N ARG A 265 -54.71 33.44 14.67
CA ARG A 265 -55.78 33.05 15.58
C ARG A 265 -56.56 34.29 16.12
N ALA A 266 -55.80 35.34 16.43
CA ALA A 266 -56.44 36.61 16.84
C ALA A 266 -57.24 37.26 15.71
N LEU A 267 -56.74 37.23 14.47
CA LEU A 267 -57.47 37.77 13.30
C LEU A 267 -58.74 36.97 13.01
N VAL A 268 -58.72 35.66 13.10
CA VAL A 268 -59.89 34.78 12.93
C VAL A 268 -60.93 35.06 14.03
N ARG A 269 -60.51 35.18 15.30
CA ARG A 269 -61.42 35.52 16.41
C ARG A 269 -62.16 36.88 16.20
N ASN A 270 -61.46 37.82 15.54
CA ASN A 270 -62.04 39.17 15.24
C ASN A 270 -62.79 39.22 13.89
N GLY A 271 -63.00 38.05 13.24
CA GLY A 271 -63.69 37.97 11.96
C GLY A 271 -62.98 38.58 10.76
N LYS A 272 -61.63 38.79 10.90
CA LYS A 272 -60.80 39.43 9.86
C LYS A 272 -60.01 38.37 9.02
N ALA A 273 -60.11 37.09 9.33
CA ALA A 273 -59.50 36.01 8.58
C ALA A 273 -60.36 34.73 8.63
N TYR A 274 -60.07 33.75 7.74
CA TYR A 274 -60.87 32.54 7.63
C TYR A 274 -60.19 31.36 8.44
N SER A 275 -61.04 30.54 9.06
CA SER A 275 -60.58 29.40 9.91
C SER A 275 -59.65 28.41 9.23
N PRO A 276 -59.78 28.03 7.94
CA PRO A 276 -58.85 27.08 7.29
C PRO A 276 -57.41 27.56 7.25
N SER A 277 -57.14 28.87 7.33
CA SER A 277 -55.78 29.41 7.35
C SER A 277 -54.98 28.99 8.60
N ILE A 278 -55.66 28.76 9.73
CA ILE A 278 -55.04 28.28 10.96
C ILE A 278 -54.45 26.86 10.73
N GLY A 279 -55.24 25.97 10.11
CA GLY A 279 -54.79 24.58 9.85
C GLY A 279 -53.57 24.51 8.93
N GLN A 280 -53.49 25.38 7.92
CA GLN A 280 -52.31 25.46 7.04
C GLN A 280 -51.06 25.90 7.81
N MET A 281 -51.17 26.94 8.65
CA MET A 281 -50.07 27.41 9.48
C MET A 281 -49.63 26.40 10.53
N GLU A 282 -50.58 25.69 11.16
CA GLU A 282 -50.28 24.60 12.09
C GLU A 282 -49.54 23.48 11.38
N THR A 283 -49.91 23.11 10.14
CA THR A 283 -49.22 22.13 9.34
C THR A 283 -47.77 22.54 9.06
N SER A 284 -47.52 23.80 8.67
CA SER A 284 -46.15 24.30 8.44
C SER A 284 -45.32 24.30 9.73
N LEU A 285 -45.89 24.69 10.86
CA LEU A 285 -45.24 24.62 12.17
C LEU A 285 -44.86 23.16 12.55
N ILE A 286 -45.80 22.22 12.39
CA ILE A 286 -45.56 20.81 12.66
C ILE A 286 -44.45 20.27 11.75
N ASN A 287 -44.44 20.64 10.47
CA ASN A 287 -43.38 20.23 9.54
C ASN A 287 -41.99 20.73 10.00
N VAL A 288 -41.85 21.97 10.45
CA VAL A 288 -40.60 22.50 11.01
C VAL A 288 -40.20 21.70 12.27
N GLN A 289 -41.16 21.40 13.15
CA GLN A 289 -40.89 20.59 14.35
C GLN A 289 -40.44 19.17 14.02
N ILE A 290 -41.03 18.53 13.00
CA ILE A 290 -40.61 17.21 12.51
C ILE A 290 -39.17 17.28 11.97
N GLN A 291 -38.86 18.27 11.09
CA GLN A 291 -37.51 18.47 10.55
C GLN A 291 -36.49 18.66 11.67
N ARG A 292 -36.83 19.46 12.68
CA ARG A 292 -35.99 19.67 13.86
C ARG A 292 -35.71 18.37 14.61
N LYS A 293 -36.72 17.53 14.82
CA LYS A 293 -36.52 16.23 15.47
C LYS A 293 -35.64 15.29 14.67
N GLN A 294 -35.85 15.20 13.36
CA GLN A 294 -34.99 14.41 12.46
C GLN A 294 -33.54 14.90 12.46
N LEU A 295 -33.35 16.23 12.55
CA LEU A 295 -32.01 16.81 12.64
C LEU A 295 -31.30 16.43 13.95
N LEU A 296 -32.02 16.46 15.08
CA LEU A 296 -31.45 16.01 16.37
C LEU A 296 -31.08 14.52 16.38
N GLU A 297 -31.86 13.68 15.69
CA GLU A 297 -31.51 12.27 15.50
C GLU A 297 -30.22 12.10 14.67
N GLN A 298 -30.03 12.93 13.62
CA GLN A 298 -28.83 12.94 12.82
C GLN A 298 -27.61 13.41 13.62
N ILE A 299 -27.77 14.45 14.44
CA ILE A 299 -26.70 14.94 15.34
C ILE A 299 -26.28 13.83 16.28
N HIS A 300 -27.23 13.18 16.96
CA HIS A 300 -26.94 12.10 17.89
C HIS A 300 -26.21 10.93 17.22
N ALA A 301 -26.69 10.47 16.05
CA ALA A 301 -26.03 9.40 15.30
C ALA A 301 -24.60 9.76 14.88
N LEU A 302 -24.38 11.03 14.52
CA LEU A 302 -23.06 11.51 14.11
C LEU A 302 -22.11 11.66 15.32
N GLU A 303 -22.62 12.08 16.48
CA GLU A 303 -21.87 12.13 17.75
C GLU A 303 -21.41 10.71 18.17
N LEU A 304 -22.30 9.72 18.07
CA LEU A 304 -21.92 8.33 18.33
C LEU A 304 -20.77 7.87 17.40
N SER A 305 -20.87 8.19 16.11
CA SER A 305 -19.81 7.88 15.14
C SER A 305 -18.50 8.60 15.45
N PHE A 306 -18.58 9.85 15.90
CA PHE A 306 -17.43 10.65 16.29
C PHE A 306 -16.75 10.09 17.56
N CYS A 307 -17.53 9.73 18.58
CA CYS A 307 -17.01 9.08 19.79
C CYS A 307 -16.30 7.75 19.45
N LEU A 308 -16.84 6.98 18.51
CA LEU A 308 -16.19 5.75 18.03
C LEU A 308 -14.83 6.03 17.37
N LEU A 309 -14.71 7.11 16.57
CA LEU A 309 -13.43 7.52 15.98
C LEU A 309 -12.40 7.91 17.06
N LEU A 310 -12.85 8.48 18.18
CA LEU A 310 -12.02 8.83 19.33
C LEU A 310 -11.74 7.63 20.25
N ASN A 311 -12.39 6.48 20.02
CA ASN A 311 -12.39 5.31 20.91
C ASN A 311 -12.88 5.67 22.33
N GLU A 312 -14.02 6.33 22.42
CA GLU A 312 -14.66 6.79 23.64
C GLU A 312 -16.08 6.28 23.80
N GLU A 313 -16.56 6.27 25.05
CA GLU A 313 -17.96 6.03 25.31
C GLU A 313 -18.85 7.16 24.75
N PRO A 314 -20.10 6.88 24.38
CA PRO A 314 -21.01 7.89 23.85
C PRO A 314 -21.18 9.09 24.80
N HIS A 315 -20.95 10.29 24.31
CA HIS A 315 -21.15 11.56 25.00
C HIS A 315 -21.39 12.70 23.99
N ASP A 316 -21.89 13.83 24.49
CA ASP A 316 -22.03 15.03 23.67
C ASP A 316 -20.65 15.56 23.27
N VAL A 317 -20.42 15.72 21.97
CA VAL A 317 -19.14 16.17 21.43
C VAL A 317 -19.00 17.68 21.57
N ALA A 318 -18.01 18.14 22.32
CA ALA A 318 -17.69 19.56 22.41
C ALA A 318 -17.26 20.12 21.05
N ARG A 319 -17.81 21.25 20.64
CA ARG A 319 -17.51 21.88 19.35
C ARG A 319 -17.66 23.40 19.39
N SER A 320 -16.86 24.05 18.56
CA SER A 320 -16.95 25.48 18.35
C SER A 320 -18.24 25.83 17.57
N PRO A 321 -18.84 26.98 17.79
CA PRO A 321 -19.99 27.42 17.01
C PRO A 321 -19.60 27.60 15.54
N TRP A 322 -20.59 27.40 14.63
CA TRP A 322 -20.38 27.62 13.21
C TRP A 322 -19.90 29.05 12.94
N THR A 323 -18.72 29.21 12.35
CA THR A 323 -18.16 30.51 11.94
C THR A 323 -18.20 30.63 10.43
N ARG A 324 -18.30 31.88 9.95
CA ARG A 324 -18.25 32.15 8.52
C ARG A 324 -16.82 32.06 8.03
N TYR A 325 -16.46 30.93 7.43
CA TYR A 325 -15.16 30.75 6.81
C TYR A 325 -15.11 31.51 5.48
N THR A 326 -14.01 32.23 5.26
CA THR A 326 -13.73 32.83 3.95
C THR A 326 -13.06 31.79 3.08
N PHE A 327 -13.58 31.55 1.88
CA PHE A 327 -12.90 30.65 0.93
C PHE A 327 -11.53 31.19 0.58
N LEU A 328 -10.50 30.34 0.70
CA LEU A 328 -9.18 30.69 0.23
C LEU A 328 -9.24 30.88 -1.30
N THR A 329 -8.74 32.03 -1.76
CA THR A 329 -8.70 32.36 -3.19
C THR A 329 -7.51 31.67 -3.84
N TRP A 330 -7.61 30.38 -4.07
CA TRP A 330 -6.63 29.65 -4.86
C TRP A 330 -7.12 29.56 -6.30
N THR A 331 -6.39 30.17 -7.22
CA THR A 331 -6.48 29.87 -8.64
C THR A 331 -5.70 28.60 -8.87
N LEU A 332 -6.38 27.46 -8.81
CA LEU A 332 -5.77 26.16 -9.04
C LEU A 332 -6.07 25.71 -10.46
N GLU A 333 -5.01 25.44 -11.22
CA GLU A 333 -5.10 24.74 -12.49
C GLU A 333 -5.12 23.22 -12.25
N PRO A 334 -5.67 22.41 -13.19
CA PRO A 334 -5.63 20.97 -13.09
C PRO A 334 -4.19 20.45 -12.94
N ILE A 335 -3.95 19.57 -11.98
CA ILE A 335 -2.62 19.04 -11.66
C ILE A 335 -2.45 17.67 -12.35
N PRO A 336 -1.37 17.48 -13.15
CA PRO A 336 -1.09 16.17 -13.74
C PRO A 336 -0.81 15.10 -12.68
N ALA A 337 -1.37 13.90 -12.87
CA ALA A 337 -1.23 12.80 -11.93
C ALA A 337 0.24 12.43 -11.60
N ALA A 338 1.16 12.59 -12.56
CA ALA A 338 2.59 12.33 -12.37
C ALA A 338 3.25 13.22 -11.29
N GLN A 339 2.68 14.38 -10.99
CA GLN A 339 3.17 15.28 -9.94
C GLN A 339 2.76 14.85 -8.52
N LEU A 340 1.89 13.85 -8.41
CA LEU A 340 1.38 13.34 -7.13
C LEU A 340 2.15 12.13 -6.59
N SER A 341 3.31 11.84 -7.16
CA SER A 341 4.18 10.72 -6.75
C SER A 341 4.60 10.78 -5.26
N ASN A 342 4.56 11.96 -4.65
CA ASN A 342 4.89 12.16 -3.24
C ASN A 342 3.76 11.80 -2.26
N ARG A 343 2.55 11.52 -2.74
CA ARG A 343 1.45 11.06 -1.88
C ARG A 343 1.81 9.73 -1.22
N ALA A 344 1.45 9.58 0.04
CA ALA A 344 1.78 8.40 0.81
C ALA A 344 1.17 7.10 0.22
N ASP A 345 -0.05 7.15 -0.30
CA ASP A 345 -0.71 6.00 -0.94
C ASP A 345 -0.07 5.62 -2.28
N VAL A 346 0.36 6.61 -3.07
CA VAL A 346 1.08 6.40 -4.35
C VAL A 346 2.46 5.80 -4.06
N ARG A 347 3.20 6.32 -3.07
CA ARG A 347 4.48 5.75 -2.63
C ARG A 347 4.31 4.31 -2.13
N ALA A 348 3.29 4.05 -1.32
CA ALA A 348 3.01 2.69 -0.84
C ALA A 348 2.76 1.71 -2.00
N ALA A 349 2.02 2.13 -3.04
CA ALA A 349 1.79 1.34 -4.24
C ALA A 349 3.09 1.09 -5.02
N GLU A 350 3.98 2.09 -5.15
CA GLU A 350 5.30 1.94 -5.79
C GLU A 350 6.20 0.98 -5.01
N ARG A 351 6.22 1.06 -3.66
CA ARG A 351 6.93 0.10 -2.80
C ARG A 351 6.45 -1.33 -3.01
N ASN A 352 5.15 -1.51 -3.25
CA ASN A 352 4.61 -2.82 -3.59
C ASN A 352 5.14 -3.36 -4.92
N VAL A 353 5.30 -2.50 -5.95
CA VAL A 353 5.95 -2.89 -7.22
C VAL A 353 7.40 -3.31 -6.98
N ALA A 354 8.15 -2.54 -6.18
CA ALA A 354 9.52 -2.87 -5.82
C ALA A 354 9.62 -4.21 -5.06
N ALA A 355 8.71 -4.45 -4.12
CA ALA A 355 8.64 -5.72 -3.39
C ALA A 355 8.34 -6.91 -4.32
N ALA A 356 7.40 -6.77 -5.27
CA ALA A 356 7.08 -7.78 -6.28
C ALA A 356 8.24 -8.01 -7.26
N TYR A 357 9.00 -6.97 -7.63
CA TYR A 357 10.22 -7.10 -8.41
C TYR A 357 11.26 -7.96 -7.70
N TYR A 358 11.49 -7.75 -6.39
CA TYR A 358 12.41 -8.58 -5.62
C TYR A 358 11.89 -10.01 -5.44
N GLN A 359 10.56 -10.20 -5.34
CA GLN A 359 9.93 -11.52 -5.36
C GLN A 359 10.22 -12.26 -6.68
N THR A 360 10.09 -11.57 -7.80
CA THR A 360 10.46 -12.12 -9.12
C THR A 360 11.92 -12.48 -9.19
N ASN A 361 12.82 -11.67 -8.60
CA ASN A 361 14.25 -11.97 -8.56
C ASN A 361 14.57 -13.17 -7.63
N MET A 362 13.84 -13.38 -6.54
CA MET A 362 13.94 -14.60 -5.72
C MET A 362 13.50 -15.84 -6.51
N ALA A 363 12.41 -15.74 -7.27
CA ALA A 363 11.96 -16.82 -8.14
C ALA A 363 12.96 -17.15 -9.26
N LYS A 364 13.69 -16.16 -9.79
CA LYS A 364 14.84 -16.38 -10.71
C LYS A 364 16.02 -17.01 -9.99
N ALA A 365 16.33 -16.57 -8.77
CA ALA A 365 17.42 -17.09 -7.96
C ALA A 365 17.25 -18.58 -7.62
N ALA A 366 16.03 -19.07 -7.56
CA ALA A 366 15.73 -20.49 -7.34
C ALA A 366 16.24 -21.43 -8.46
N PHE A 367 16.61 -20.90 -9.63
CA PHE A 367 17.27 -21.66 -10.70
C PHE A 367 18.80 -21.68 -10.56
N CYS A 368 19.36 -20.86 -9.67
CA CYS A 368 20.80 -20.81 -9.44
C CYS A 368 21.23 -21.87 -8.44
N PRO A 369 22.53 -22.27 -8.45
CA PRO A 369 23.05 -23.15 -7.43
C PRO A 369 22.88 -22.61 -6.02
N ALA A 370 22.55 -23.47 -5.07
CA ALA A 370 22.46 -23.16 -3.66
C ALA A 370 23.71 -23.66 -2.94
N LEU A 371 24.36 -22.79 -2.18
CA LEU A 371 25.51 -23.12 -1.35
C LEU A 371 25.03 -23.32 0.08
N SER A 372 25.35 -24.46 0.68
CA SER A 372 25.06 -24.76 2.08
C SER A 372 26.31 -25.17 2.81
N LEU A 373 26.46 -24.71 4.03
CA LEU A 373 27.45 -25.18 4.98
C LEU A 373 26.70 -25.78 6.18
N SER A 374 26.85 -27.06 6.39
CA SER A 374 26.35 -27.75 7.57
C SER A 374 27.49 -28.24 8.42
N GLY A 375 27.43 -27.94 9.71
CA GLY A 375 28.38 -28.41 10.72
C GLY A 375 27.66 -29.17 11.80
N LEU A 376 28.31 -30.15 12.36
CA LEU A 376 27.80 -30.94 13.46
C LEU A 376 28.92 -31.13 14.48
N ILE A 377 28.66 -30.67 15.71
CA ILE A 377 29.56 -30.87 16.85
C ILE A 377 28.76 -31.57 17.94
N GLY A 378 29.22 -32.70 18.45
CA GLY A 378 28.45 -33.40 19.46
C GLY A 378 29.23 -34.53 20.12
N TRP A 379 28.57 -35.21 21.01
CA TRP A 379 29.11 -36.39 21.69
C TRP A 379 28.42 -37.65 21.18
N THR A 380 29.21 -38.69 20.95
CA THR A 380 28.72 -40.01 20.54
C THR A 380 29.51 -41.09 21.25
N ASN A 381 28.89 -42.22 21.58
CA ASN A 381 29.61 -43.41 22.07
C ASN A 381 30.10 -44.32 20.92
N ASN A 382 29.91 -43.91 19.67
CA ASN A 382 30.36 -44.62 18.47
C ASN A 382 30.05 -46.14 18.45
N GLY A 383 28.85 -46.50 18.97
CA GLY A 383 28.37 -47.89 18.97
C GLY A 383 28.96 -48.83 20.03
N GLY A 384 29.77 -48.33 21.01
CA GLY A 384 30.26 -49.10 22.13
C GLY A 384 29.24 -49.23 23.25
N LEU A 385 29.23 -50.38 23.95
CA LEU A 385 28.45 -50.58 25.16
C LEU A 385 28.85 -49.53 26.22
N VAL A 386 27.86 -48.74 26.60
CA VAL A 386 27.76 -47.80 27.72
C VAL A 386 29.04 -47.60 28.56
N VAL A 387 29.37 -46.31 28.78
CA VAL A 387 30.28 -45.78 29.80
C VAL A 387 31.70 -45.40 29.34
N ASN A 388 31.81 -44.88 28.14
CA ASN A 388 32.94 -43.98 27.91
C ASN A 388 32.37 -42.57 27.74
N PRO A 389 32.86 -41.50 28.40
CA PRO A 389 32.46 -40.14 28.07
C PRO A 389 32.81 -39.89 26.60
N GLY A 390 31.79 -39.84 25.79
CA GLY A 390 31.78 -39.92 24.36
C GLY A 390 32.93 -39.28 23.61
N GLN A 391 33.18 -39.80 22.47
CA GLN A 391 34.08 -39.18 21.51
C GLN A 391 33.46 -37.91 20.96
N LEU A 392 34.23 -36.85 20.84
CA LEU A 392 33.80 -35.61 20.20
C LEU A 392 33.59 -35.87 18.71
N LEU A 393 32.36 -35.75 18.25
CA LEU A 393 32.04 -35.83 16.84
C LEU A 393 32.10 -34.42 16.25
N MET A 394 32.94 -34.21 15.25
CA MET A 394 32.99 -33.00 14.46
C MET A 394 32.85 -33.34 12.99
N ASN A 395 31.87 -32.78 12.35
CA ASN A 395 31.66 -32.91 10.92
C ASN A 395 31.31 -31.56 10.32
N ALA A 396 31.90 -31.20 9.20
CA ALA A 396 31.57 -30.01 8.43
C ALA A 396 31.45 -30.42 6.96
N VAL A 397 30.30 -30.11 6.36
CA VAL A 397 30.00 -30.43 4.97
C VAL A 397 29.63 -29.14 4.23
N LEU A 398 30.41 -28.86 3.18
CA LEU A 398 30.08 -27.80 2.23
C LEU A 398 29.35 -28.46 1.05
N GLY A 399 28.09 -28.09 0.88
CA GLY A 399 27.21 -28.59 -0.18
C GLY A 399 26.96 -27.54 -1.25
N LEU A 400 26.96 -27.95 -2.51
CA LEU A 400 26.49 -27.16 -3.64
C LEU A 400 25.39 -27.98 -4.33
N ALA A 401 24.17 -27.46 -4.34
CA ALA A 401 23.05 -28.13 -4.95
C ALA A 401 22.42 -27.22 -6.02
N GLN A 402 22.18 -27.80 -7.20
CA GLN A 402 21.45 -27.10 -8.26
C GLN A 402 20.27 -27.96 -8.73
N PRO A 403 19.04 -27.49 -8.67
CA PRO A 403 17.89 -28.22 -9.19
C PRO A 403 17.93 -28.24 -10.72
N ILE A 404 18.09 -29.43 -11.31
CA ILE A 404 18.07 -29.63 -12.77
C ILE A 404 16.61 -29.78 -13.25
N PHE A 405 15.83 -30.56 -12.51
CA PHE A 405 14.42 -30.81 -12.79
C PHE A 405 13.62 -30.84 -11.48
N ALA A 406 12.61 -29.96 -11.39
CA ALA A 406 11.74 -29.84 -10.22
C ALA A 406 10.25 -29.99 -10.60
N GLY A 407 9.91 -30.89 -11.51
CA GLY A 407 8.52 -31.16 -11.89
C GLY A 407 7.75 -29.94 -12.41
N GLY A 408 8.43 -28.95 -13.03
CA GLY A 408 7.81 -27.73 -13.52
C GLY A 408 7.55 -26.64 -12.46
N LYS A 409 7.73 -26.92 -11.15
CA LYS A 409 7.44 -26.01 -10.04
C LYS A 409 8.19 -24.68 -10.14
N LEU A 410 9.49 -24.71 -10.48
CA LEU A 410 10.29 -23.49 -10.61
C LEU A 410 9.81 -22.58 -11.74
N LYS A 411 9.41 -23.17 -12.90
CA LYS A 411 8.85 -22.41 -14.03
C LYS A 411 7.50 -21.79 -13.65
N ALA A 412 6.64 -22.55 -12.96
CA ALA A 412 5.35 -22.07 -12.49
C ALA A 412 5.51 -20.91 -11.50
N ASN A 413 6.37 -21.07 -10.48
CA ASN A 413 6.65 -20.02 -9.49
C ASN A 413 7.21 -18.74 -10.14
N LEU A 414 8.11 -18.87 -11.12
CA LEU A 414 8.61 -17.70 -11.85
C LEU A 414 7.51 -17.02 -12.68
N LYS A 415 6.63 -17.80 -13.30
CA LYS A 415 5.51 -17.25 -14.06
C LYS A 415 4.54 -16.51 -13.13
N ILE A 416 4.19 -17.11 -11.99
CA ILE A 416 3.34 -16.49 -10.97
C ILE A 416 3.96 -15.18 -10.49
N ALA A 417 5.23 -15.18 -10.07
CA ALA A 417 5.90 -13.97 -9.58
C ALA A 417 5.95 -12.85 -10.63
N LYS A 418 6.09 -13.17 -11.92
CA LYS A 418 6.01 -12.16 -12.99
C LYS A 418 4.61 -11.58 -13.15
N LEU A 419 3.56 -12.40 -13.05
CA LEU A 419 2.17 -11.94 -13.11
C LEU A 419 1.81 -11.08 -11.90
N GLU A 420 2.27 -11.45 -10.70
CA GLU A 420 2.12 -10.64 -9.49
C GLU A 420 2.84 -9.28 -9.60
N GLN A 421 4.02 -9.26 -10.24
CA GLN A 421 4.74 -8.01 -10.51
C GLN A 421 3.99 -7.12 -11.51
N GLU A 422 3.40 -7.69 -12.56
CA GLU A 422 2.57 -6.97 -13.54
C GLU A 422 1.29 -6.44 -12.88
N GLU A 423 0.64 -7.25 -12.03
CA GLU A 423 -0.53 -6.83 -11.24
C GLU A 423 -0.20 -5.66 -10.32
N ALA A 424 0.95 -5.73 -9.62
CA ALA A 424 1.41 -4.64 -8.76
C ALA A 424 1.65 -3.34 -9.57
N ALA A 425 2.24 -3.44 -10.76
CA ALA A 425 2.45 -2.30 -11.65
C ALA A 425 1.12 -1.69 -12.13
N ASN A 426 0.13 -2.52 -12.49
CA ASN A 426 -1.20 -2.05 -12.87
C ASN A 426 -1.91 -1.33 -11.72
N ARG A 427 -1.82 -1.87 -10.50
CA ARG A 427 -2.36 -1.21 -9.28
C ARG A 427 -1.68 0.12 -8.98
N TYR A 428 -0.38 0.24 -9.21
CA TYR A 428 0.33 1.51 -9.08
C TYR A 428 -0.20 2.56 -10.05
N VAL A 429 -0.36 2.20 -11.33
CA VAL A 429 -0.94 3.09 -12.35
C VAL A 429 -2.37 3.50 -11.97
N GLU A 430 -3.21 2.56 -11.54
CA GLU A 430 -4.57 2.84 -11.06
C GLU A 430 -4.58 3.83 -9.89
N THR A 431 -3.69 3.61 -8.89
CA THR A 431 -3.59 4.48 -7.71
C THR A 431 -3.19 5.90 -8.12
N MET A 432 -2.22 6.02 -9.05
CA MET A 432 -1.79 7.33 -9.57
C MET A 432 -2.90 8.07 -10.32
N LEU A 433 -3.64 7.36 -11.18
CA LEU A 433 -4.78 7.94 -11.91
C LEU A 433 -5.90 8.35 -10.97
N ARG A 434 -6.20 7.54 -9.95
CA ARG A 434 -7.19 7.87 -8.90
C ARG A 434 -6.77 9.12 -8.14
N ALA A 435 -5.50 9.21 -7.72
CA ALA A 435 -4.96 10.40 -7.06
C ALA A 435 -5.13 11.66 -7.91
N GLY A 436 -4.85 11.58 -9.22
CA GLY A 436 -5.07 12.70 -10.15
C GLY A 436 -6.54 13.08 -10.29
N SER A 437 -7.44 12.09 -10.33
CA SER A 437 -8.88 12.33 -10.38
C SER A 437 -9.39 12.99 -9.10
N GLU A 438 -8.95 12.54 -7.92
CA GLU A 438 -9.33 13.11 -6.61
C GLU A 438 -8.93 14.58 -6.50
N VAL A 439 -7.71 14.94 -6.91
CA VAL A 439 -7.23 16.33 -6.89
C VAL A 439 -8.07 17.20 -7.81
N ASN A 440 -8.27 16.77 -9.06
CA ASN A 440 -9.02 17.57 -10.04
C ASN A 440 -10.50 17.71 -9.67
N ASP A 441 -11.12 16.68 -9.09
CA ASP A 441 -12.49 16.75 -8.57
C ASP A 441 -12.57 17.72 -7.38
N ALA A 442 -11.62 17.66 -6.44
CA ALA A 442 -11.57 18.57 -5.30
C ALA A 442 -11.38 20.04 -5.74
N ILE A 443 -10.49 20.31 -6.71
CA ILE A 443 -10.31 21.63 -7.31
C ILE A 443 -11.62 22.14 -7.92
N PHE A 444 -12.27 21.30 -8.72
CA PHE A 444 -13.54 21.66 -9.36
C PHE A 444 -14.64 21.99 -8.34
N ARG A 445 -14.75 21.18 -7.29
CA ARG A 445 -15.72 21.41 -6.21
C ARG A 445 -15.43 22.69 -5.44
N CYS A 446 -14.17 22.99 -5.14
CA CYS A 446 -13.79 24.26 -4.50
C CYS A 446 -14.18 25.47 -5.35
N GLN A 447 -13.90 25.43 -6.66
CA GLN A 447 -14.26 26.50 -7.59
C GLN A 447 -15.78 26.65 -7.72
N SER A 448 -16.50 25.54 -7.84
CA SER A 448 -17.96 25.51 -7.92
C SER A 448 -18.62 26.07 -6.65
N ALA A 449 -18.16 25.65 -5.47
CA ALA A 449 -18.68 26.14 -4.19
C ALA A 449 -18.48 27.65 -4.05
N LYS A 450 -17.33 28.17 -4.48
CA LYS A 450 -17.04 29.61 -4.48
C LYS A 450 -17.98 30.40 -5.41
N GLN A 451 -18.21 29.91 -6.64
CA GLN A 451 -19.14 30.53 -7.58
C GLN A 451 -20.59 30.50 -7.06
N GLN A 452 -20.96 29.40 -6.43
CA GLN A 452 -22.31 29.25 -5.82
C GLN A 452 -22.48 30.14 -4.60
N ASP A 453 -21.46 30.44 -3.79
CA ASP A 453 -21.56 31.32 -2.63
C ASP A 453 -22.08 32.71 -3.03
N GLU A 454 -21.58 33.28 -4.12
CA GLU A 454 -22.06 34.57 -4.64
C GLU A 454 -23.57 34.52 -5.01
N LEU A 455 -24.01 33.41 -5.61
CA LEU A 455 -25.42 33.22 -6.00
C LEU A 455 -26.31 33.03 -4.78
N TYR A 456 -25.86 32.27 -3.78
CA TYR A 456 -26.60 32.07 -2.53
C TYR A 456 -26.73 33.37 -1.72
N GLN A 457 -25.68 34.21 -1.69
CA GLN A 457 -25.74 35.53 -1.05
C GLN A 457 -26.83 36.42 -1.69
N ARG A 458 -26.86 36.44 -3.02
CA ARG A 458 -27.90 37.18 -3.74
C ARG A 458 -29.27 36.57 -3.51
N LEU A 459 -29.42 35.27 -3.51
CA LEU A 459 -30.66 34.57 -3.23
C LEU A 459 -31.17 34.91 -1.83
N LEU A 460 -30.33 34.84 -0.82
CA LEU A 460 -30.69 35.17 0.57
C LEU A 460 -31.17 36.62 0.71
N THR A 461 -30.42 37.57 0.12
CA THR A 461 -30.81 38.99 0.15
C THR A 461 -32.19 39.17 -0.49
N THR A 462 -32.41 38.60 -1.68
CA THR A 462 -33.67 38.71 -2.40
C THR A 462 -34.82 38.04 -1.63
N GLN A 463 -34.61 36.87 -1.04
CA GLN A 463 -35.66 36.18 -0.27
C GLN A 463 -35.95 36.89 1.05
N GLN A 464 -34.96 37.48 1.70
CA GLN A 464 -35.14 38.28 2.90
C GLN A 464 -35.97 39.52 2.60
N GLU A 465 -35.62 40.28 1.56
CA GLU A 465 -36.38 41.47 1.11
C GLU A 465 -37.83 41.10 0.72
N SER A 466 -38.00 39.97 0.01
CA SER A 466 -39.32 39.47 -0.38
C SER A 466 -40.17 39.13 0.84
N TYR A 467 -39.61 38.43 1.83
CA TYR A 467 -40.31 38.10 3.06
C TYR A 467 -40.70 39.33 3.86
N GLU A 468 -39.77 40.27 4.08
CA GLU A 468 -40.02 41.52 4.81
C GLU A 468 -41.06 42.35 4.09
N GLY A 469 -40.94 42.51 2.77
CA GLY A 469 -41.92 43.24 1.96
C GLY A 469 -43.32 42.62 1.99
N THR A 470 -43.41 41.30 1.93
CA THR A 470 -44.69 40.57 2.00
C THR A 470 -45.33 40.72 3.39
N CYS A 471 -44.51 40.66 4.46
CA CYS A 471 -45.01 40.94 5.82
C CYS A 471 -45.56 42.35 5.97
N GLU A 472 -44.92 43.37 5.39
CA GLU A 472 -45.38 44.76 5.39
C GLU A 472 -46.70 44.93 4.61
N LEU A 473 -46.82 44.28 3.45
CA LEU A 473 -48.03 44.29 2.65
C LEU A 473 -49.17 43.59 3.39
N MET A 474 -48.90 42.48 4.09
CA MET A 474 -49.91 41.80 4.90
C MET A 474 -50.42 42.70 6.05
N LYS A 475 -49.52 43.42 6.76
CA LYS A 475 -49.94 44.41 7.79
C LYS A 475 -50.85 45.48 7.24
N LYS A 476 -50.67 45.86 5.97
CA LYS A 476 -51.51 46.84 5.25
C LYS A 476 -52.78 46.25 4.61
N GLY A 477 -53.00 44.92 4.79
CA GLY A 477 -54.14 44.20 4.20
C GLY A 477 -54.04 44.00 2.68
N LYS A 478 -52.86 44.15 2.10
CA LYS A 478 -52.60 44.05 0.65
C LYS A 478 -51.96 42.71 0.21
N ALA A 479 -51.54 41.90 1.14
CA ALA A 479 -51.07 40.55 0.90
C ALA A 479 -51.81 39.54 1.78
N SER A 480 -51.93 38.30 1.28
CA SER A 480 -52.55 37.23 2.01
C SER A 480 -51.52 36.56 2.94
N TYR A 481 -52.01 35.83 3.97
CA TYR A 481 -51.14 35.03 4.85
C TYR A 481 -50.42 33.94 4.07
N LEU A 482 -51.00 33.41 2.97
CA LEU A 482 -50.40 32.37 2.13
C LEU A 482 -49.14 32.88 1.43
N GLU A 483 -49.13 34.15 0.99
CA GLU A 483 -47.95 34.78 0.40
C GLU A 483 -46.83 34.94 1.43
N VAL A 484 -47.14 35.29 2.68
CA VAL A 484 -46.17 35.37 3.78
C VAL A 484 -45.62 33.97 4.10
N LEU A 485 -46.48 32.96 4.13
CA LEU A 485 -46.11 31.57 4.37
C LEU A 485 -45.13 31.07 3.29
N THR A 486 -45.46 31.27 2.03
CA THR A 486 -44.59 30.90 0.90
C THR A 486 -43.28 31.67 0.92
N ALA A 487 -43.29 32.98 1.22
CA ALA A 487 -42.04 33.75 1.31
C ALA A 487 -41.14 33.27 2.46
N GLN A 488 -41.74 32.90 3.60
CA GLN A 488 -40.97 32.34 4.74
C GLN A 488 -40.39 30.97 4.44
N GLU A 489 -41.14 30.08 3.79
CA GLU A 489 -40.65 28.76 3.38
C GLU A 489 -39.50 28.89 2.37
N ASN A 490 -39.62 29.81 1.41
CA ASN A 490 -38.55 30.08 0.44
C ASN A 490 -37.28 30.62 1.13
N LEU A 491 -37.45 31.54 2.10
CA LEU A 491 -36.32 32.05 2.90
C LEU A 491 -35.65 30.95 3.72
N LEU A 492 -36.41 30.09 4.40
CA LEU A 492 -35.88 28.94 5.15
C LEU A 492 -35.07 28.02 4.25
N ASN A 493 -35.64 27.64 3.09
CA ASN A 493 -34.97 26.79 2.14
C ASN A 493 -33.66 27.43 1.61
N ALA A 494 -33.68 28.76 1.34
CA ALA A 494 -32.47 29.47 0.91
C ALA A 494 -31.40 29.51 2.02
N GLN A 495 -31.77 29.69 3.28
CA GLN A 495 -30.86 29.69 4.42
C GLN A 495 -30.20 28.30 4.61
N LEU A 496 -30.99 27.23 4.58
CA LEU A 496 -30.47 25.86 4.70
C LEU A 496 -29.56 25.48 3.53
N ALA A 497 -29.90 25.91 2.31
CA ALA A 497 -29.09 25.66 1.12
C ALA A 497 -27.76 26.45 1.14
N ASP A 498 -27.77 27.73 1.58
CA ASP A 498 -26.54 28.53 1.72
C ASP A 498 -25.54 27.86 2.70
N VAL A 499 -26.03 27.47 3.88
CA VAL A 499 -25.19 26.83 4.89
C VAL A 499 -24.63 25.48 4.37
N THR A 500 -25.44 24.72 3.65
CA THR A 500 -25.02 23.46 3.03
C THR A 500 -23.96 23.70 1.94
N ASN A 501 -24.11 24.76 1.13
CA ASN A 501 -23.10 25.11 0.13
C ASN A 501 -21.76 25.48 0.78
N ARG A 502 -21.77 26.25 1.86
CA ARG A 502 -20.55 26.58 2.62
C ARG A 502 -19.89 25.36 3.22
N TYR A 503 -20.67 24.44 3.78
CA TYR A 503 -20.17 23.15 4.24
C TYR A 503 -19.49 22.38 3.12
N ASN A 504 -20.13 22.28 1.95
CA ASN A 504 -19.56 21.60 0.79
C ASN A 504 -18.22 22.24 0.34
N GLY A 505 -18.13 23.58 0.43
CA GLY A 505 -16.88 24.29 0.17
C GLY A 505 -15.77 23.94 1.16
N LEU A 506 -16.07 23.88 2.46
CA LEU A 506 -15.11 23.47 3.49
C LEU A 506 -14.65 22.02 3.32
N ILE A 507 -15.59 21.11 3.05
CA ILE A 507 -15.24 19.70 2.79
C ILE A 507 -14.34 19.58 1.55
N SER A 508 -14.65 20.33 0.49
CA SER A 508 -13.82 20.33 -0.72
C SER A 508 -12.40 20.83 -0.47
N LEU A 509 -12.22 21.80 0.46
CA LEU A 509 -10.90 22.26 0.87
C LEU A 509 -10.14 21.19 1.68
N ILE A 510 -10.81 20.48 2.59
CA ILE A 510 -10.24 19.36 3.34
C ILE A 510 -9.83 18.24 2.35
N ASP A 511 -10.72 17.92 1.41
CA ASP A 511 -10.48 16.91 0.39
C ASP A 511 -9.28 17.29 -0.49
N LEU A 512 -9.18 18.55 -0.90
CA LEU A 512 -8.06 19.07 -1.67
C LEU A 512 -6.74 18.99 -0.90
N TYR A 513 -6.73 19.38 0.37
CA TYR A 513 -5.55 19.30 1.23
C TYR A 513 -5.01 17.87 1.30
N ILE A 514 -5.88 16.89 1.55
CA ILE A 514 -5.50 15.48 1.60
C ILE A 514 -5.11 14.94 0.22
N ALA A 515 -5.86 15.29 -0.83
CA ALA A 515 -5.58 14.85 -2.19
C ALA A 515 -4.20 15.35 -2.71
N LEU A 516 -3.74 16.50 -2.24
CA LEU A 516 -2.39 17.02 -2.51
C LEU A 516 -1.29 16.36 -1.66
N GLY A 517 -1.66 15.47 -0.74
CA GLY A 517 -0.72 14.75 0.13
C GLY A 517 -0.46 15.43 1.47
N GLY A 518 -1.27 16.42 1.85
CA GLY A 518 -1.22 17.05 3.17
C GLY A 518 -1.66 16.10 4.28
N GLY A 519 -1.29 16.42 5.53
CA GLY A 519 -1.69 15.65 6.72
C GLY A 519 -0.97 14.31 6.88
N ALA A 520 0.06 14.05 6.13
CA ALA A 520 0.85 12.81 6.26
C ALA A 520 1.98 12.92 7.31
N LYS A 521 2.17 14.11 7.88
CA LYS A 521 3.15 14.41 8.93
C LYS A 521 2.47 14.80 10.23
#